data_fc2064624ed6749e637d46bb8d828dad
#
_entry.id   fc2064624ed6749e637d46bb8d828dad
#
_cell.length_a   1.000
_cell.length_b   1.000
_cell.length_c   1.000
_cell.angle_alpha   90.00
_cell.angle_beta   90.00
_cell.angle_gamma   90.00
#
_symmetry.space_group_name_H-M   'P 1'
#
loop_
_entity.id
_entity.type
_entity.pdbx_description
1 polymer ?
#
loop_
_entity_poly.entity_id
_entity_poly.type
_entity_poly.pdbx_seq_one_letter_code
_entity_poly.pdbx_strand_id
1 'polypeptide(L)'
;MSAPSPAVAGAVVLDGPQWRARAAAHRARVAAWTVPHRERRRRGEPHPVWDFLFTYYSHRPAQLERWDPGPGLALRDAGELAGRPGHVLREDGTVVLDPAALPQRLVTTAAFVHRLLDATRSRPARLGCFGLHEWAMVYRADAPRHRGTAELRLGRAGTDAVVESARISCTHYDAYRFFTRDAAPRNELAPTRERQVELEQPGCLHATMDLYKWAYKLAPAVGSELVADCFALAADVRELDMRASPYDLSGHGFTPVPIETAAGRADYARAQAAFAERAAPLRDRLVALAGLLCGAPAPAGDGTGDGTGDGTGDGTGDGTGAAGGSPAAP
;
A
#
# COMPACT_ATOMS: atom_id res chain seq x y z
N MET A 1 9.00 38.18 -8.47
CA MET A 1 8.08 37.65 -7.46
C MET A 1 7.15 36.68 -8.17
N SER A 2 7.38 35.38 -8.03
CA SER A 2 6.48 34.33 -8.61
C SER A 2 5.21 34.27 -7.76
N ALA A 3 4.06 34.21 -8.42
CA ALA A 3 2.78 34.02 -7.73
C ALA A 3 2.81 32.71 -6.92
N PRO A 4 2.19 32.66 -5.72
CA PRO A 4 2.15 31.44 -4.93
C PRO A 4 1.44 30.32 -5.71
N SER A 5 1.99 29.12 -5.66
CA SER A 5 1.40 27.92 -6.29
C SER A 5 -0.03 27.71 -5.74
N PRO A 6 -1.03 27.38 -6.57
CA PRO A 6 -2.43 27.23 -6.15
C PRO A 6 -2.65 26.19 -5.04
N ALA A 7 -1.71 25.26 -4.84
CA ALA A 7 -1.73 24.29 -3.74
C ALA A 7 -1.56 24.92 -2.33
N VAL A 8 -1.25 26.21 -2.25
CA VAL A 8 -0.96 26.93 -1.00
C VAL A 8 -2.07 27.95 -0.65
N ALA A 9 -2.98 28.22 -1.59
CA ALA A 9 -4.17 29.03 -1.35
C ALA A 9 -5.21 28.18 -0.59
N GLY A 10 -5.59 28.60 0.64
CA GLY A 10 -6.59 27.91 1.46
C GLY A 10 -6.01 26.88 2.46
N ALA A 11 -4.71 26.95 2.77
CA ALA A 11 -4.11 26.10 3.79
C ALA A 11 -4.75 26.36 5.18
N VAL A 12 -5.06 25.28 5.90
CA VAL A 12 -5.52 25.36 7.28
C VAL A 12 -4.37 25.76 8.18
N VAL A 13 -4.54 26.86 8.93
CA VAL A 13 -3.52 27.35 9.85
C VAL A 13 -3.62 26.62 11.19
N LEU A 14 -2.51 26.07 11.64
CA LEU A 14 -2.36 25.48 12.98
C LEU A 14 -1.40 26.36 13.81
N ASP A 15 -1.78 26.66 15.04
CA ASP A 15 -0.88 27.30 15.99
C ASP A 15 0.17 26.32 16.55
N GLY A 16 1.15 26.85 17.29
CA GLY A 16 2.24 26.07 17.87
C GLY A 16 1.75 24.88 18.73
N PRO A 17 0.85 25.08 19.70
CA PRO A 17 0.26 24.01 20.49
C PRO A 17 -0.46 22.95 19.66
N GLN A 18 -1.27 23.36 18.68
CA GLN A 18 -2.07 22.45 17.84
C GLN A 18 -1.20 21.50 17.03
N TRP A 19 -0.22 21.99 16.28
CA TRP A 19 0.60 21.10 15.46
C TRP A 19 1.57 20.26 16.30
N ARG A 20 2.07 20.79 17.46
CA ARG A 20 2.90 19.98 18.36
C ARG A 20 2.11 18.85 19.01
N ALA A 21 0.83 19.07 19.33
CA ALA A 21 -0.07 18.02 19.81
C ALA A 21 -0.26 16.93 18.74
N ARG A 22 -0.46 17.29 17.45
CA ARG A 22 -0.53 16.32 16.34
C ARG A 22 0.77 15.54 16.18
N ALA A 23 1.91 16.21 16.25
CA ALA A 23 3.22 15.58 16.18
C ALA A 23 3.46 14.59 17.34
N ALA A 24 3.01 14.94 18.55
CA ALA A 24 3.08 14.07 19.72
C ALA A 24 2.16 12.84 19.58
N ALA A 25 0.93 13.04 19.12
CA ALA A 25 -0.03 11.97 18.87
C ALA A 25 0.46 11.00 17.78
N HIS A 26 1.03 11.52 16.70
CA HIS A 26 1.68 10.69 15.66
C HIS A 26 2.79 9.82 16.25
N ARG A 27 3.70 10.43 17.03
CA ARG A 27 4.80 9.71 17.67
C ARG A 27 4.30 8.62 18.61
N ALA A 28 3.30 8.93 19.44
CA ALA A 28 2.67 7.96 20.33
C ALA A 28 2.03 6.80 19.56
N ARG A 29 1.35 7.08 18.45
CA ARG A 29 0.75 6.07 17.60
C ARG A 29 1.78 5.08 17.05
N VAL A 30 2.87 5.56 16.48
CA VAL A 30 3.88 4.69 15.86
C VAL A 30 4.82 4.03 16.86
N ALA A 31 4.84 4.50 18.12
CA ALA A 31 5.62 3.91 19.20
C ALA A 31 5.27 2.44 19.47
N ALA A 32 4.01 2.04 19.19
CA ALA A 32 3.57 0.65 19.31
C ALA A 32 4.43 -0.34 18.50
N TRP A 33 5.05 0.11 17.42
CA TRP A 33 5.93 -0.70 16.56
C TRP A 33 7.41 -0.36 16.74
N THR A 34 7.73 0.94 16.86
CA THR A 34 9.13 1.39 16.87
C THR A 34 9.83 1.10 18.18
N VAL A 35 9.14 1.18 19.32
CA VAL A 35 9.72 0.91 20.65
C VAL A 35 10.07 -0.57 20.81
N PRO A 36 9.14 -1.54 20.60
CA PRO A 36 9.47 -2.96 20.69
C PRO A 36 10.56 -3.40 19.72
N HIS A 37 10.58 -2.85 18.49
CA HIS A 37 11.63 -3.14 17.53
C HIS A 37 13.01 -2.71 18.06
N ARG A 38 13.14 -1.49 18.59
CA ARG A 38 14.41 -1.00 19.17
C ARG A 38 14.87 -1.81 20.37
N GLU A 39 13.93 -2.24 21.21
CA GLU A 39 14.23 -3.07 22.37
C GLU A 39 14.73 -4.44 21.96
N ARG A 40 14.06 -5.13 21.03
CA ARG A 40 14.51 -6.41 20.48
C ARG A 40 15.90 -6.28 19.84
N ARG A 41 16.12 -5.23 19.04
CA ARG A 41 17.41 -4.99 18.42
C ARG A 41 18.54 -4.80 19.44
N ARG A 42 18.29 -4.10 20.57
CA ARG A 42 19.28 -3.94 21.66
C ARG A 42 19.62 -5.27 22.33
N ARG A 43 18.65 -6.18 22.44
CA ARG A 43 18.83 -7.51 23.04
C ARG A 43 19.38 -8.54 22.04
N GLY A 44 19.44 -8.23 20.75
CA GLY A 44 19.81 -9.19 19.73
C GLY A 44 18.74 -10.26 19.48
N GLU A 45 17.47 -9.96 19.75
CA GLU A 45 16.32 -10.86 19.66
C GLU A 45 15.48 -10.52 18.41
N PRO A 46 15.83 -10.97 17.18
CA PRO A 46 15.09 -10.63 15.99
C PRO A 46 13.69 -11.26 15.99
N HIS A 47 12.71 -10.51 15.50
CA HIS A 47 11.34 -11.00 15.36
C HIS A 47 10.99 -11.22 13.88
N PRO A 48 10.60 -12.44 13.46
CA PRO A 48 10.47 -12.80 12.05
C PRO A 48 9.35 -12.04 11.30
N VAL A 49 8.34 -11.57 12.03
CA VAL A 49 7.21 -10.84 11.45
C VAL A 49 7.49 -9.34 11.45
N TRP A 50 7.67 -8.75 12.64
CA TRP A 50 7.65 -7.29 12.80
C TRP A 50 8.93 -6.59 12.38
N ASP A 51 10.09 -7.22 12.55
CA ASP A 51 11.36 -6.57 12.21
C ASP A 51 11.57 -6.46 10.70
N PHE A 52 10.85 -7.27 9.91
CA PHE A 52 10.84 -7.20 8.45
C PHE A 52 10.52 -5.80 7.93
N LEU A 53 9.53 -5.13 8.51
CA LEU A 53 9.10 -3.80 8.10
C LEU A 53 10.19 -2.72 8.25
N PHE A 54 11.15 -2.93 9.16
CA PHE A 54 12.27 -2.02 9.41
C PHE A 54 13.58 -2.48 8.75
N THR A 55 13.65 -3.71 8.25
CA THR A 55 14.83 -4.26 7.58
C THR A 55 14.68 -4.30 6.06
N TYR A 56 13.48 -4.61 5.59
CA TYR A 56 13.17 -4.64 4.15
C TYR A 56 12.94 -3.23 3.59
N TYR A 57 12.14 -2.42 4.27
CA TYR A 57 11.94 -1.04 3.91
C TYR A 57 13.05 -0.14 4.46
N SER A 58 13.59 0.74 3.60
CA SER A 58 14.69 1.64 3.97
C SER A 58 14.25 2.85 4.82
N HIS A 59 13.16 2.73 5.58
CA HIS A 59 12.60 3.78 6.43
C HIS A 59 12.81 3.42 7.90
N ARG A 60 13.74 4.13 8.55
CA ARG A 60 14.16 3.83 9.93
C ARG A 60 13.07 4.21 10.95
N PRO A 61 13.02 3.55 12.13
CA PRO A 61 12.09 3.92 13.21
C PRO A 61 12.04 5.41 13.52
N ALA A 62 13.20 6.07 13.61
CA ALA A 62 13.28 7.52 13.87
C ALA A 62 12.69 8.39 12.74
N GLN A 63 12.69 7.89 11.50
CA GLN A 63 12.07 8.58 10.37
C GLN A 63 10.54 8.41 10.41
N LEU A 64 10.06 7.22 10.79
CA LEU A 64 8.63 6.97 10.97
C LEU A 64 8.05 7.80 12.13
N GLU A 65 8.83 8.02 13.20
CA GLU A 65 8.43 8.83 14.37
C GLU A 65 8.41 10.34 14.11
N ARG A 66 9.13 10.78 13.06
CA ARG A 66 9.18 12.20 12.72
C ARG A 66 7.87 12.60 12.05
N TRP A 67 7.28 13.68 12.57
CA TRP A 67 6.07 14.24 12.00
C TRP A 67 6.37 15.32 10.96
N ASP A 68 5.69 15.25 9.84
CA ASP A 68 5.62 16.27 8.80
C ASP A 68 4.13 16.51 8.44
N PRO A 69 3.71 17.77 8.28
CA PRO A 69 2.29 18.10 8.08
C PRO A 69 1.73 17.60 6.73
N GLY A 70 2.60 17.45 5.71
CA GLY A 70 2.17 17.29 4.33
C GLY A 70 1.60 18.61 3.75
N PRO A 71 1.00 18.56 2.56
CA PRO A 71 0.39 19.72 1.93
C PRO A 71 -0.91 20.17 2.61
N GLY A 72 -1.29 21.43 2.41
CA GLY A 72 -2.56 21.99 2.88
C GLY A 72 -2.58 22.48 4.33
N LEU A 73 -1.44 22.42 5.04
CA LEU A 73 -1.30 22.98 6.38
C LEU A 73 -0.28 24.15 6.38
N ALA A 74 -0.60 25.21 7.14
CA ALA A 74 0.30 26.30 7.45
C ALA A 74 0.52 26.33 8.97
N LEU A 75 1.78 26.34 9.40
CA LEU A 75 2.13 26.18 10.82
C LEU A 75 2.71 27.47 11.38
N ARG A 76 2.13 27.99 12.46
CA ARG A 76 2.71 29.09 13.24
C ARG A 76 3.75 28.55 14.23
N ASP A 77 4.69 29.38 14.59
CA ASP A 77 5.75 29.06 15.57
C ASP A 77 6.48 27.74 15.22
N ALA A 78 6.72 27.52 13.92
CA ALA A 78 7.29 26.28 13.37
C ALA A 78 8.65 26.50 12.70
N GLY A 79 9.42 27.49 13.13
CA GLY A 79 10.72 27.84 12.55
C GLY A 79 11.69 26.68 12.47
N GLU A 80 11.60 25.71 13.40
CA GLU A 80 12.39 24.49 13.40
C GLU A 80 12.11 23.56 12.21
N LEU A 81 11.02 23.77 11.48
CA LEU A 81 10.68 23.02 10.28
C LEU A 81 11.17 23.71 9.00
N ALA A 82 11.43 24.99 9.01
CA ALA A 82 11.76 25.79 7.82
C ALA A 82 13.04 25.33 7.09
N GLY A 83 13.94 24.61 7.76
CA GLY A 83 15.15 24.04 7.15
C GLY A 83 14.96 22.67 6.49
N ARG A 84 13.76 22.09 6.53
CA ARG A 84 13.48 20.78 5.95
C ARG A 84 13.16 20.89 4.45
N PRO A 85 13.44 19.87 3.64
CA PRO A 85 13.11 19.88 2.22
C PRO A 85 11.63 20.21 1.98
N GLY A 86 11.36 21.16 1.09
CA GLY A 86 10.01 21.59 0.75
C GLY A 86 9.33 22.51 1.75
N HIS A 87 9.89 22.76 2.95
CA HIS A 87 9.30 23.65 3.94
C HIS A 87 9.80 25.08 3.74
N VAL A 88 8.87 26.00 3.56
CA VAL A 88 9.13 27.43 3.29
C VAL A 88 8.50 28.27 4.39
N LEU A 89 9.29 29.20 4.94
CA LEU A 89 8.78 30.25 5.83
C LEU A 89 8.20 31.37 4.96
N ARG A 90 6.95 31.71 5.21
CA ARG A 90 6.22 32.80 4.54
C ARG A 90 6.41 34.14 5.25
N GLU A 91 6.05 35.21 4.56
CA GLU A 91 6.10 36.58 5.11
C GLU A 91 5.16 36.77 6.34
N ASP A 92 4.06 36.02 6.39
CA ASP A 92 3.11 36.01 7.52
C ASP A 92 3.60 35.20 8.75
N GLY A 93 4.85 34.71 8.71
CA GLY A 93 5.47 33.91 9.77
C GLY A 93 5.04 32.45 9.82
N THR A 94 4.23 32.00 8.89
CA THR A 94 3.85 30.58 8.83
C THR A 94 4.86 29.74 8.02
N VAL A 95 5.04 28.47 8.41
CA VAL A 95 5.78 27.49 7.63
C VAL A 95 4.80 26.60 6.89
N VAL A 96 5.00 26.43 5.59
CA VAL A 96 4.18 25.58 4.71
C VAL A 96 5.06 24.60 3.95
N LEU A 97 4.48 23.50 3.51
CA LEU A 97 5.10 22.67 2.48
C LEU A 97 4.78 23.28 1.10
N ASP A 98 5.82 23.72 0.39
CA ASP A 98 5.71 24.21 -0.99
C ASP A 98 6.21 23.12 -1.94
N PRO A 99 5.33 22.55 -2.81
CA PRO A 99 5.75 21.58 -3.81
C PRO A 99 6.86 22.08 -4.74
N ALA A 100 6.92 23.39 -5.03
CA ALA A 100 7.96 23.97 -5.88
C ALA A 100 9.36 23.93 -5.24
N ALA A 101 9.43 23.89 -3.91
CA ALA A 101 10.69 23.77 -3.16
C ALA A 101 11.15 22.31 -2.93
N LEU A 102 10.43 21.33 -3.47
CA LEU A 102 10.79 19.92 -3.34
C LEU A 102 11.92 19.55 -4.32
N PRO A 103 12.80 18.61 -3.94
CA PRO A 103 13.86 18.16 -4.83
C PRO A 103 13.29 17.48 -6.09
N GLN A 104 13.91 17.74 -7.26
CA GLN A 104 13.47 17.16 -8.55
C GLN A 104 13.37 15.63 -8.54
N ARG A 105 14.26 14.95 -7.80
CA ARG A 105 14.19 13.49 -7.62
C ARG A 105 12.85 13.01 -7.03
N LEU A 106 12.22 13.84 -6.19
CA LEU A 106 10.93 13.50 -5.59
C LEU A 106 9.81 13.63 -6.61
N VAL A 107 9.85 14.64 -7.46
CA VAL A 107 8.92 14.83 -8.59
C VAL A 107 9.03 13.63 -9.56
N THR A 108 10.26 13.21 -9.91
CA THR A 108 10.48 12.02 -10.73
C THR A 108 9.92 10.75 -10.08
N THR A 109 10.13 10.59 -8.78
CA THR A 109 9.55 9.47 -8.01
C THR A 109 8.03 9.53 -8.02
N ALA A 110 7.44 10.71 -7.83
CA ALA A 110 5.99 10.92 -7.86
C ALA A 110 5.37 10.53 -9.22
N ALA A 111 6.01 10.87 -10.33
CA ALA A 111 5.55 10.47 -11.66
C ALA A 111 5.52 8.94 -11.84
N PHE A 112 6.51 8.22 -11.32
CA PHE A 112 6.51 6.77 -11.34
C PHE A 112 5.42 6.19 -10.43
N VAL A 113 5.32 6.69 -9.19
CA VAL A 113 4.33 6.21 -8.19
C VAL A 113 2.92 6.46 -8.68
N HIS A 114 2.64 7.63 -9.27
CA HIS A 114 1.34 7.94 -9.86
C HIS A 114 0.96 6.90 -10.92
N ARG A 115 1.82 6.66 -11.91
CA ARG A 115 1.56 5.67 -12.98
C ARG A 115 1.37 4.26 -12.43
N LEU A 116 2.20 3.84 -11.47
CA LEU A 116 2.13 2.50 -10.88
C LEU A 116 0.82 2.30 -10.11
N LEU A 117 0.49 3.21 -9.20
CA LEU A 117 -0.67 3.06 -8.34
C LEU A 117 -1.99 3.28 -9.09
N ASP A 118 -2.01 4.17 -10.07
CA ASP A 118 -3.15 4.39 -10.96
C ASP A 118 -3.43 3.15 -11.82
N ALA A 119 -2.39 2.60 -12.45
CA ALA A 119 -2.49 1.35 -13.18
C ALA A 119 -2.89 0.17 -12.30
N THR A 120 -2.43 0.11 -11.05
CA THR A 120 -2.79 -0.93 -10.09
C THR A 120 -4.26 -0.87 -9.72
N ARG A 121 -4.80 0.32 -9.38
CA ARG A 121 -6.20 0.48 -8.95
C ARG A 121 -7.22 0.20 -10.05
N SER A 122 -6.83 0.42 -11.32
CA SER A 122 -7.72 0.21 -12.47
C SER A 122 -7.87 -1.26 -12.88
N ARG A 123 -7.13 -2.19 -12.23
CA ARG A 123 -7.22 -3.62 -12.52
C ARG A 123 -8.15 -4.35 -11.58
N PRO A 124 -8.76 -5.47 -12.03
CA PRO A 124 -9.48 -6.36 -11.12
C PRO A 124 -8.52 -7.01 -10.12
N ALA A 125 -8.98 -7.16 -8.88
CA ALA A 125 -8.24 -7.86 -7.83
C ALA A 125 -8.15 -9.37 -8.14
N ARG A 126 -6.93 -9.93 -8.06
CA ARG A 126 -6.67 -11.37 -8.18
C ARG A 126 -6.30 -11.91 -6.80
N LEU A 127 -7.10 -12.84 -6.28
CA LEU A 127 -6.99 -13.35 -4.90
C LEU A 127 -6.42 -14.78 -4.82
N GLY A 128 -5.81 -15.27 -5.91
CA GLY A 128 -5.32 -16.66 -6.01
C GLY A 128 -3.85 -16.87 -5.63
N CYS A 129 -3.15 -15.89 -5.07
CA CYS A 129 -1.73 -16.04 -4.69
C CYS A 129 -1.55 -16.87 -3.41
N PHE A 130 -2.50 -16.79 -2.46
CA PHE A 130 -2.50 -17.53 -1.18
C PHE A 130 -1.18 -17.48 -0.38
N GLY A 131 -0.34 -16.47 -0.55
CA GLY A 131 0.96 -16.43 0.13
C GLY A 131 2.00 -17.44 -0.42
N LEU A 132 1.73 -18.10 -1.55
CA LEU A 132 2.62 -19.12 -2.15
C LEU A 132 4.00 -18.57 -2.52
N HIS A 133 4.18 -17.26 -2.60
CA HIS A 133 5.50 -16.65 -2.80
C HIS A 133 6.47 -16.96 -1.64
N GLU A 134 6.01 -17.01 -0.37
CA GLU A 134 6.86 -17.40 0.77
C GLU A 134 7.28 -18.88 0.65
N TRP A 135 6.40 -19.76 0.18
CA TRP A 135 6.71 -21.16 -0.08
C TRP A 135 7.68 -21.34 -1.24
N ALA A 136 7.50 -20.56 -2.32
CA ALA A 136 8.41 -20.58 -3.47
C ALA A 136 9.83 -20.10 -3.13
N MET A 137 9.99 -19.27 -2.09
CA MET A 137 11.30 -18.81 -1.62
C MET A 137 12.13 -19.90 -0.93
N VAL A 138 11.50 -20.98 -0.48
CA VAL A 138 12.17 -22.10 0.22
C VAL A 138 12.04 -23.44 -0.51
N TYR A 139 11.34 -23.48 -1.65
CA TYR A 139 11.16 -24.66 -2.47
C TYR A 139 12.50 -25.25 -2.93
N ARG A 140 12.77 -26.50 -2.56
CA ARG A 140 14.02 -27.22 -2.85
C ARG A 140 15.29 -26.42 -2.49
N ALA A 141 15.21 -25.56 -1.48
CA ALA A 141 16.36 -24.77 -1.04
C ALA A 141 17.33 -25.63 -0.23
N ASP A 142 18.64 -25.58 -0.57
CA ASP A 142 19.69 -26.32 0.14
C ASP A 142 19.91 -25.81 1.58
N ALA A 143 19.64 -24.54 1.83
CA ALA A 143 19.76 -23.93 3.15
C ALA A 143 18.60 -22.95 3.43
N PRO A 144 18.16 -22.81 4.70
CA PRO A 144 17.19 -21.79 5.06
C PRO A 144 17.73 -20.40 4.73
N ARG A 145 16.95 -19.63 3.98
CA ARG A 145 17.37 -18.30 3.47
C ARG A 145 17.60 -17.27 4.58
N HIS A 146 16.94 -17.47 5.71
CA HIS A 146 17.06 -16.60 6.88
C HIS A 146 17.73 -17.35 8.02
N ARG A 147 18.99 -17.02 8.32
CA ARG A 147 19.65 -17.52 9.55
C ARG A 147 18.85 -17.06 10.75
N GLY A 148 18.34 -18.00 11.55
CA GLY A 148 17.50 -17.73 12.74
C GLY A 148 15.99 -17.70 12.47
N THR A 149 15.53 -18.16 11.29
CA THR A 149 14.10 -18.35 11.01
C THR A 149 13.56 -19.61 11.66
N ALA A 150 12.27 -19.55 12.00
CA ALA A 150 11.47 -20.66 12.45
C ALA A 150 11.59 -21.89 11.52
N GLU A 151 11.41 -23.09 12.08
CA GLU A 151 11.40 -24.34 11.32
C GLU A 151 10.22 -24.36 10.32
N LEU A 152 10.32 -25.21 9.31
CA LEU A 152 9.23 -25.41 8.35
C LEU A 152 8.13 -26.28 8.99
N ARG A 153 6.88 -25.78 9.04
CA ARG A 153 5.72 -26.47 9.64
C ARG A 153 5.49 -27.89 9.12
N LEU A 154 5.71 -28.09 7.83
CA LEU A 154 5.49 -29.36 7.16
C LEU A 154 6.80 -30.09 6.84
N GLY A 155 7.92 -29.62 7.38
CA GLY A 155 9.23 -30.06 6.97
C GLY A 155 9.52 -29.76 5.49
N ARG A 156 10.70 -30.18 4.99
CA ARG A 156 11.09 -29.91 3.58
C ARG A 156 10.17 -30.60 2.58
N ALA A 157 9.97 -31.89 2.72
CA ALA A 157 9.17 -32.67 1.79
C ALA A 157 7.71 -32.20 1.70
N GLY A 158 7.09 -31.87 2.85
CA GLY A 158 5.74 -31.32 2.87
C GLY A 158 5.67 -29.94 2.23
N THR A 159 6.66 -29.08 2.48
CA THR A 159 6.76 -27.77 1.84
C THR A 159 6.88 -27.86 0.32
N ASP A 160 7.74 -28.76 -0.16
CA ASP A 160 7.93 -28.99 -1.59
C ASP A 160 6.64 -29.53 -2.24
N ALA A 161 5.95 -30.45 -1.58
CA ALA A 161 4.69 -31.01 -2.08
C ALA A 161 3.59 -29.95 -2.22
N VAL A 162 3.51 -28.96 -1.30
CA VAL A 162 2.58 -27.82 -1.43
C VAL A 162 2.88 -27.00 -2.67
N VAL A 163 4.14 -26.66 -2.92
CA VAL A 163 4.57 -25.91 -4.10
C VAL A 163 4.30 -26.69 -5.39
N GLU A 164 4.53 -28.00 -5.37
CA GLU A 164 4.33 -28.88 -6.53
C GLU A 164 2.86 -29.06 -6.89
N SER A 165 1.98 -29.09 -5.90
CA SER A 165 0.54 -29.24 -6.10
C SER A 165 -0.19 -27.91 -6.38
N ALA A 166 0.46 -26.77 -6.15
CA ALA A 166 -0.16 -25.47 -6.26
C ALA A 166 0.11 -24.78 -7.60
N ARG A 167 -0.86 -23.96 -8.01
CA ARG A 167 -0.70 -23.01 -9.12
C ARG A 167 -0.19 -21.69 -8.56
N ILE A 168 1.03 -21.32 -8.89
CA ILE A 168 1.64 -20.07 -8.40
C ILE A 168 1.40 -18.97 -9.43
N SER A 169 0.79 -17.85 -8.99
CA SER A 169 0.43 -16.72 -9.85
C SER A 169 0.86 -15.37 -9.24
N CYS A 170 2.11 -15.30 -8.77
CA CYS A 170 2.68 -14.07 -8.22
C CYS A 170 2.83 -13.02 -9.33
N THR A 171 2.31 -11.80 -9.08
CA THR A 171 2.37 -10.66 -10.01
C THR A 171 3.37 -9.59 -9.57
N HIS A 172 3.97 -9.73 -8.38
CA HIS A 172 4.80 -8.71 -7.76
C HIS A 172 6.29 -9.02 -7.94
N TYR A 173 7.03 -8.11 -8.59
CA TYR A 173 8.45 -8.31 -8.87
C TYR A 173 9.29 -8.50 -7.60
N ASP A 174 9.12 -7.63 -6.60
CA ASP A 174 9.92 -7.66 -5.38
C ASP A 174 9.68 -8.93 -4.52
N ALA A 175 8.59 -9.67 -4.73
CA ALA A 175 8.38 -10.99 -4.17
C ALA A 175 8.99 -12.08 -5.07
N TYR A 176 8.67 -12.06 -6.37
CA TYR A 176 9.11 -13.06 -7.34
C TYR A 176 10.63 -13.18 -7.45
N ARG A 177 11.37 -12.08 -7.38
CA ARG A 177 12.85 -12.08 -7.45
C ARG A 177 13.54 -12.89 -6.34
N PHE A 178 12.81 -13.29 -5.32
CA PHE A 178 13.29 -14.13 -4.22
C PHE A 178 12.95 -15.61 -4.37
N PHE A 179 12.21 -15.99 -5.41
CA PHE A 179 11.93 -17.40 -5.69
C PHE A 179 13.25 -18.18 -5.88
N THR A 180 13.25 -19.43 -5.46
CA THR A 180 14.37 -20.31 -5.82
C THR A 180 14.42 -20.50 -7.32
N ARG A 181 15.57 -20.96 -7.83
CA ARG A 181 15.74 -21.28 -9.25
C ARG A 181 14.71 -22.29 -9.74
N ASP A 182 14.37 -23.27 -8.90
CA ASP A 182 13.43 -24.33 -9.22
C ASP A 182 11.96 -23.87 -9.11
N ALA A 183 11.68 -22.87 -8.26
CA ALA A 183 10.34 -22.31 -8.11
C ALA A 183 9.98 -21.28 -9.20
N ALA A 184 10.96 -20.52 -9.70
CA ALA A 184 10.72 -19.43 -10.64
C ALA A 184 9.94 -19.89 -11.90
N PRO A 185 10.27 -21.02 -12.57
CA PRO A 185 9.51 -21.48 -13.73
C PRO A 185 8.11 -22.02 -13.40
N ARG A 186 7.77 -22.24 -12.12
CA ARG A 186 6.44 -22.68 -11.69
C ARG A 186 5.45 -21.52 -11.54
N ASN A 187 5.94 -20.26 -11.56
CA ASN A 187 5.06 -19.11 -11.58
C ASN A 187 4.51 -18.88 -12.98
N GLU A 188 3.20 -18.62 -13.09
CA GLU A 188 2.53 -18.39 -14.38
C GLU A 188 3.06 -17.18 -15.14
N LEU A 189 3.59 -16.23 -14.42
CA LEU A 189 4.11 -14.98 -14.94
C LEU A 189 5.60 -14.87 -14.62
N ALA A 190 6.32 -14.06 -15.39
CA ALA A 190 7.70 -13.68 -15.10
C ALA A 190 7.75 -12.16 -14.78
N PRO A 191 7.41 -11.76 -13.54
CA PRO A 191 7.48 -10.36 -13.16
C PRO A 191 8.91 -9.83 -13.23
N THR A 192 9.09 -8.70 -13.91
CA THR A 192 10.34 -7.95 -13.94
C THR A 192 10.10 -6.53 -13.41
N ARG A 193 11.18 -5.81 -13.13
CA ARG A 193 11.07 -4.41 -12.68
C ARG A 193 10.43 -3.52 -13.73
N GLU A 194 10.71 -3.76 -14.99
CA GLU A 194 10.17 -3.01 -16.13
C GLU A 194 8.67 -3.24 -16.30
N ARG A 195 8.22 -4.46 -16.00
CA ARG A 195 6.80 -4.85 -16.09
C ARG A 195 5.99 -4.59 -14.82
N GLN A 196 6.57 -3.95 -13.80
CA GLN A 196 5.90 -3.70 -12.52
C GLN A 196 4.58 -2.93 -12.72
N VAL A 197 4.60 -1.86 -13.51
CA VAL A 197 3.39 -1.07 -13.84
C VAL A 197 2.32 -1.90 -14.56
N GLU A 198 2.74 -2.88 -15.38
CA GLU A 198 1.83 -3.75 -16.13
C GLU A 198 1.18 -4.84 -15.25
N LEU A 199 1.94 -5.39 -14.29
CA LEU A 199 1.56 -6.62 -13.60
C LEU A 199 0.98 -6.43 -12.20
N GLU A 200 1.34 -5.36 -11.48
CA GLU A 200 0.79 -5.15 -10.14
C GLU A 200 -0.73 -4.96 -10.17
N GLN A 201 -1.41 -5.53 -9.17
CA GLN A 201 -2.86 -5.51 -9.07
C GLN A 201 -3.31 -5.39 -7.60
N PRO A 202 -4.53 -4.89 -7.33
CA PRO A 202 -4.93 -4.46 -5.99
C PRO A 202 -5.13 -5.60 -4.98
N GLY A 203 -5.34 -6.83 -5.43
CA GLY A 203 -5.45 -7.99 -4.55
C GLY A 203 -4.09 -8.53 -4.07
N CYS A 204 -2.96 -8.03 -4.58
CA CYS A 204 -1.64 -8.48 -4.14
C CYS A 204 -1.28 -7.92 -2.76
N LEU A 205 -0.94 -8.79 -1.79
CA LEU A 205 -0.51 -8.35 -0.45
C LEU A 205 0.75 -7.47 -0.51
N HIS A 206 1.72 -7.81 -1.35
CA HIS A 206 2.93 -7.00 -1.50
C HIS A 206 2.65 -5.61 -2.11
N ALA A 207 1.76 -5.51 -3.12
CA ALA A 207 1.34 -4.22 -3.64
C ALA A 207 0.57 -3.38 -2.60
N THR A 208 -0.13 -4.05 -1.68
CA THR A 208 -0.77 -3.41 -0.53
C THR A 208 0.27 -2.93 0.50
N MET A 209 1.24 -3.77 0.87
CA MET A 209 2.34 -3.38 1.77
C MET A 209 3.19 -2.25 1.19
N ASP A 210 3.41 -2.25 -0.11
CA ASP A 210 4.22 -1.24 -0.81
C ASP A 210 3.57 0.15 -0.84
N LEU A 211 2.29 0.30 -0.45
CA LEU A 211 1.72 1.64 -0.19
C LEU A 211 2.54 2.38 0.87
N TYR A 212 3.02 1.68 1.90
CA TYR A 212 3.96 2.25 2.87
C TYR A 212 5.27 2.70 2.21
N LYS A 213 5.85 1.87 1.33
CA LYS A 213 7.07 2.22 0.58
C LYS A 213 6.90 3.49 -0.25
N TRP A 214 5.79 3.61 -0.94
CA TRP A 214 5.52 4.77 -1.77
C TRP A 214 5.20 6.01 -0.94
N ALA A 215 4.45 5.86 0.17
CA ALA A 215 4.15 6.94 1.07
C ALA A 215 5.43 7.59 1.64
N TYR A 216 6.34 6.80 2.24
CA TYR A 216 7.56 7.39 2.81
C TYR A 216 8.56 7.89 1.76
N LYS A 217 8.56 7.33 0.55
CA LYS A 217 9.42 7.82 -0.54
C LYS A 217 8.96 9.17 -1.08
N LEU A 218 7.70 9.50 -0.92
CA LEU A 218 7.14 10.80 -1.29
C LEU A 218 7.12 11.81 -0.11
N ALA A 219 7.53 11.40 1.09
CA ALA A 219 7.67 12.32 2.21
C ALA A 219 8.75 13.39 1.90
N PRO A 220 8.52 14.67 2.31
CA PRO A 220 7.43 15.18 3.15
C PRO A 220 6.15 15.57 2.39
N ALA A 221 6.08 15.40 1.06
CA ALA A 221 4.88 15.74 0.29
C ALA A 221 3.68 14.82 0.61
N VAL A 222 3.94 13.66 1.20
CA VAL A 222 2.94 12.83 1.87
C VAL A 222 3.06 13.07 3.36
N GLY A 223 1.99 13.56 4.00
CA GLY A 223 1.96 13.82 5.44
C GLY A 223 2.14 12.54 6.26
N SER A 224 2.72 12.69 7.44
CA SER A 224 3.11 11.58 8.30
C SER A 224 1.94 10.71 8.75
N GLU A 225 0.74 11.27 8.89
CA GLU A 225 -0.45 10.49 9.24
C GLU A 225 -0.77 9.45 8.16
N LEU A 226 -0.69 9.81 6.87
CA LEU A 226 -0.89 8.86 5.78
C LEU A 226 0.25 7.82 5.71
N VAL A 227 1.49 8.22 5.99
CA VAL A 227 2.61 7.27 6.10
C VAL A 227 2.35 6.26 7.20
N ALA A 228 1.85 6.70 8.37
CA ALA A 228 1.49 5.83 9.49
C ALA A 228 0.28 4.93 9.19
N ASP A 229 -0.72 5.41 8.44
CA ASP A 229 -1.86 4.60 7.98
C ASP A 229 -1.37 3.45 7.08
N CYS A 230 -0.50 3.78 6.11
CA CYS A 230 0.09 2.78 5.23
C CYS A 230 0.99 1.79 5.99
N PHE A 231 1.74 2.26 7.00
CA PHE A 231 2.55 1.39 7.85
C PHE A 231 1.69 0.41 8.66
N ALA A 232 0.62 0.89 9.28
CA ALA A 232 -0.30 0.05 10.05
C ALA A 232 -0.91 -1.05 9.17
N LEU A 233 -1.37 -0.68 7.96
CA LEU A 233 -1.87 -1.65 7.00
C LEU A 233 -0.78 -2.65 6.59
N ALA A 234 0.44 -2.20 6.33
CA ALA A 234 1.56 -3.07 5.98
C ALA A 234 1.91 -4.06 7.12
N ALA A 235 1.78 -3.63 8.39
CA ALA A 235 1.97 -4.49 9.55
C ALA A 235 0.92 -5.61 9.61
N ASP A 236 -0.37 -5.27 9.47
CA ASP A 236 -1.46 -6.25 9.47
C ASP A 236 -1.32 -7.24 8.30
N VAL A 237 -0.96 -6.74 7.12
CA VAL A 237 -0.72 -7.59 5.93
C VAL A 237 0.45 -8.53 6.16
N ARG A 238 1.56 -8.03 6.74
CA ARG A 238 2.74 -8.87 7.03
C ARG A 238 2.41 -9.97 8.03
N GLU A 239 1.55 -9.73 9.01
CA GLU A 239 1.11 -10.78 9.92
C GLU A 239 0.40 -11.90 9.17
N LEU A 240 -0.59 -11.59 8.33
CA LEU A 240 -1.29 -12.61 7.54
C LEU A 240 -0.32 -13.38 6.65
N ASP A 241 0.57 -12.67 5.95
CA ASP A 241 1.55 -13.25 5.03
C ASP A 241 2.44 -14.28 5.72
N MET A 242 2.94 -13.95 6.90
CA MET A 242 3.76 -14.85 7.71
C MET A 242 2.96 -16.00 8.32
N ARG A 243 1.73 -15.79 8.75
CA ARG A 243 0.85 -16.87 9.23
C ARG A 243 0.48 -17.87 8.14
N ALA A 244 0.47 -17.44 6.88
CA ALA A 244 0.23 -18.30 5.71
C ALA A 244 1.52 -18.90 5.14
N SER A 245 2.69 -18.51 5.64
CA SER A 245 3.99 -18.97 5.19
C SER A 245 4.28 -20.43 5.61
N PRO A 246 5.32 -21.07 5.06
CA PRO A 246 5.71 -22.42 5.47
C PRO A 246 6.33 -22.50 6.86
N TYR A 247 6.62 -21.37 7.52
CA TYR A 247 7.32 -21.33 8.80
C TYR A 247 6.42 -21.62 10.00
N ASP A 248 6.95 -22.31 11.01
CA ASP A 248 6.32 -22.46 12.31
C ASP A 248 6.58 -21.21 13.15
N LEU A 249 5.53 -20.45 13.38
CA LEU A 249 5.55 -19.22 14.20
C LEU A 249 4.82 -19.37 15.53
N SER A 250 4.49 -20.61 15.93
CA SER A 250 3.79 -20.89 17.19
C SER A 250 4.56 -20.40 18.42
N GLY A 251 5.90 -20.51 18.40
CA GLY A 251 6.79 -19.95 19.43
C GLY A 251 6.76 -18.42 19.54
N HIS A 252 6.19 -17.73 18.56
CA HIS A 252 5.96 -16.28 18.55
C HIS A 252 4.48 -15.92 18.80
N GLY A 253 3.62 -16.90 19.15
CA GLY A 253 2.21 -16.69 19.45
C GLY A 253 1.30 -16.58 18.22
N PHE A 254 1.76 -16.94 17.01
CA PHE A 254 0.95 -16.88 15.81
C PHE A 254 0.35 -18.24 15.44
N THR A 255 -0.97 -18.27 15.27
CA THR A 255 -1.67 -19.43 14.70
C THR A 255 -1.54 -19.41 13.18
N PRO A 256 -1.12 -20.53 12.54
CA PRO A 256 -0.98 -20.58 11.10
C PRO A 256 -2.32 -20.46 10.36
N VAL A 257 -2.29 -19.92 9.15
CA VAL A 257 -3.35 -20.02 8.14
C VAL A 257 -2.90 -21.10 7.15
N PRO A 258 -3.42 -22.35 7.25
CA PRO A 258 -2.90 -23.50 6.53
C PRO A 258 -3.38 -23.52 5.07
N ILE A 259 -2.72 -22.75 4.21
CA ILE A 259 -3.10 -22.58 2.78
C ILE A 259 -2.95 -23.88 1.96
N GLU A 260 -2.30 -24.87 2.48
CA GLU A 260 -2.26 -26.24 1.94
C GLU A 260 -3.64 -26.94 2.02
N THR A 261 -4.57 -26.41 2.83
CA THR A 261 -5.95 -26.89 2.93
C THR A 261 -6.94 -25.98 2.19
N ALA A 262 -8.08 -26.54 1.79
CA ALA A 262 -9.15 -25.75 1.17
C ALA A 262 -9.71 -24.66 2.11
N ALA A 263 -9.88 -24.99 3.39
CA ALA A 263 -10.35 -24.04 4.41
C ALA A 263 -9.36 -22.88 4.59
N GLY A 264 -8.07 -23.19 4.76
CA GLY A 264 -7.03 -22.16 4.92
C GLY A 264 -6.91 -21.24 3.69
N ARG A 265 -7.06 -21.78 2.47
CA ARG A 265 -7.12 -20.93 1.27
C ARG A 265 -8.33 -20.01 1.24
N ALA A 266 -9.50 -20.50 1.69
CA ALA A 266 -10.71 -19.67 1.79
C ALA A 266 -10.55 -18.55 2.84
N ASP A 267 -9.95 -18.87 4.00
CA ASP A 267 -9.65 -17.87 5.04
C ASP A 267 -8.68 -16.81 4.54
N TYR A 268 -7.60 -17.23 3.88
CA TYR A 268 -6.64 -16.32 3.29
C TYR A 268 -7.26 -15.41 2.22
N ALA A 269 -8.07 -15.96 1.31
CA ALA A 269 -8.71 -15.19 0.25
C ALA A 269 -9.67 -14.11 0.82
N ARG A 270 -10.42 -14.44 1.89
CA ARG A 270 -11.27 -13.46 2.58
C ARG A 270 -10.47 -12.33 3.20
N ALA A 271 -9.39 -12.66 3.89
CA ALA A 271 -8.52 -11.66 4.50
C ALA A 271 -7.82 -10.81 3.42
N GLN A 272 -7.38 -11.42 2.32
CA GLN A 272 -6.77 -10.74 1.19
C GLN A 272 -7.74 -9.74 0.53
N ALA A 273 -9.01 -10.10 0.37
CA ALA A 273 -10.04 -9.22 -0.14
C ALA A 273 -10.27 -8.01 0.79
N ALA A 274 -10.39 -8.25 2.10
CA ALA A 274 -10.53 -7.19 3.08
C ALA A 274 -9.32 -6.23 3.11
N PHE A 275 -8.10 -6.74 2.91
CA PHE A 275 -6.92 -5.88 2.78
C PHE A 275 -6.93 -5.06 1.49
N ALA A 276 -7.40 -5.61 0.37
CA ALA A 276 -7.55 -4.87 -0.87
C ALA A 276 -8.53 -3.69 -0.73
N GLU A 277 -9.66 -3.92 -0.04
CA GLU A 277 -10.65 -2.87 0.28
C GLU A 277 -10.05 -1.78 1.20
N ARG A 278 -9.35 -2.17 2.26
CA ARG A 278 -8.68 -1.21 3.17
C ARG A 278 -7.56 -0.42 2.46
N ALA A 279 -6.91 -1.03 1.48
CA ALA A 279 -5.85 -0.42 0.69
C ALA A 279 -6.36 0.61 -0.31
N ALA A 280 -7.58 0.46 -0.83
CA ALA A 280 -8.13 1.30 -1.88
C ALA A 280 -8.10 2.80 -1.53
N PRO A 281 -8.67 3.27 -0.40
CA PRO A 281 -8.65 4.70 -0.07
C PRO A 281 -7.25 5.25 0.19
N LEU A 282 -6.32 4.44 0.70
CA LEU A 282 -4.92 4.87 0.89
C LEU A 282 -4.21 5.01 -0.46
N ARG A 283 -4.47 4.08 -1.38
CA ARG A 283 -3.94 4.12 -2.75
C ARG A 283 -4.45 5.35 -3.49
N ASP A 284 -5.74 5.65 -3.40
CA ASP A 284 -6.34 6.81 -4.05
C ASP A 284 -5.77 8.13 -3.53
N ARG A 285 -5.57 8.25 -2.22
CA ARG A 285 -4.88 9.42 -1.63
C ARG A 285 -3.44 9.55 -2.15
N LEU A 286 -2.69 8.45 -2.28
CA LEU A 286 -1.33 8.48 -2.81
C LEU A 286 -1.30 8.81 -4.30
N VAL A 287 -2.25 8.31 -5.10
CA VAL A 287 -2.40 8.66 -6.53
C VAL A 287 -2.66 10.16 -6.67
N ALA A 288 -3.60 10.70 -5.91
CA ALA A 288 -3.93 12.13 -5.96
C ALA A 288 -2.72 13.01 -5.59
N LEU A 289 -2.03 12.69 -4.48
CA LEU A 289 -0.84 13.43 -4.05
C LEU A 289 0.32 13.32 -5.04
N ALA A 290 0.58 12.12 -5.55
CA ALA A 290 1.63 11.91 -6.54
C ALA A 290 1.32 12.63 -7.87
N GLY A 291 0.05 12.63 -8.29
CA GLY A 291 -0.42 13.35 -9.46
C GLY A 291 -0.21 14.87 -9.34
N LEU A 292 -0.57 15.46 -8.20
CA LEU A 292 -0.32 16.88 -7.92
C LEU A 292 1.17 17.23 -8.00
N LEU A 293 2.04 16.36 -7.49
CA LEU A 293 3.49 16.57 -7.49
C LEU A 293 4.12 16.50 -8.88
N CYS A 294 3.61 15.68 -9.77
CA CYS A 294 4.15 15.51 -11.13
C CYS A 294 3.37 16.30 -12.20
N GLY A 295 2.36 17.08 -11.82
CA GLY A 295 1.53 17.85 -12.75
C GLY A 295 0.60 16.98 -13.61
N ALA A 296 0.26 15.76 -13.14
CA ALA A 296 -0.72 14.92 -13.82
C ALA A 296 -2.13 15.54 -13.71
N PRO A 297 -2.98 15.39 -14.75
CA PRO A 297 -4.36 15.85 -14.65
C PRO A 297 -5.09 15.18 -13.49
N ALA A 298 -5.96 15.91 -12.80
CA ALA A 298 -6.81 15.35 -11.77
C ALA A 298 -7.62 14.18 -12.35
N PRO A 299 -7.85 13.09 -11.60
CA PRO A 299 -8.74 12.03 -12.06
C PRO A 299 -10.10 12.64 -12.37
N ALA A 300 -10.68 12.30 -13.53
CA ALA A 300 -12.03 12.68 -13.87
C ALA A 300 -12.94 12.21 -12.73
N GLY A 301 -13.56 13.14 -12.04
CA GLY A 301 -14.54 12.82 -11.01
C GLY A 301 -15.67 12.01 -11.66
N ASP A 302 -16.05 10.91 -11.04
CA ASP A 302 -17.29 10.21 -11.41
C ASP A 302 -18.43 11.21 -11.22
N GLY A 303 -18.86 11.78 -12.34
CA GLY A 303 -19.98 12.71 -12.39
C GLY A 303 -21.26 11.95 -12.03
N THR A 304 -21.56 11.85 -10.75
CA THR A 304 -22.95 11.64 -10.32
C THR A 304 -23.68 12.93 -10.62
N GLY A 305 -24.11 13.05 -11.89
CA GLY A 305 -25.02 14.09 -12.33
C GLY A 305 -26.37 13.87 -11.67
N ASP A 306 -26.64 14.68 -10.65
CA ASP A 306 -27.98 14.88 -10.13
C ASP A 306 -28.78 15.63 -11.20
N GLY A 307 -29.43 14.86 -12.08
CA GLY A 307 -30.29 15.35 -13.13
C GLY A 307 -31.73 15.53 -12.61
N THR A 308 -31.98 16.57 -11.84
CA THR A 308 -33.33 17.09 -11.65
C THR A 308 -33.77 17.85 -12.91
N GLY A 309 -34.31 17.10 -13.87
CA GLY A 309 -34.99 17.64 -15.05
C GLY A 309 -36.49 17.65 -14.78
N ASP A 310 -37.00 18.78 -14.34
CA ASP A 310 -38.41 19.12 -14.38
C ASP A 310 -38.80 19.36 -15.86
N GLY A 311 -39.82 18.63 -16.36
CA GLY A 311 -40.24 18.68 -17.75
C GLY A 311 -41.69 18.23 -17.90
N THR A 312 -42.63 19.10 -17.54
CA THR A 312 -44.05 19.02 -17.96
C THR A 312 -44.16 19.11 -19.47
N GLY A 313 -44.82 18.13 -20.08
CA GLY A 313 -45.14 18.11 -21.53
C GLY A 313 -46.25 17.13 -21.84
N ASP A 314 -47.47 17.67 -21.89
CA ASP A 314 -48.71 17.09 -22.32
C ASP A 314 -48.65 16.68 -23.81
N GLY A 315 -49.31 15.57 -24.22
CA GLY A 315 -49.38 15.20 -25.63
C GLY A 315 -50.01 13.84 -25.90
N THR A 316 -51.32 13.83 -26.04
CA THR A 316 -52.22 12.78 -26.56
C THR A 316 -51.80 12.21 -27.92
N GLY A 317 -51.99 10.88 -28.15
CA GLY A 317 -51.89 10.28 -29.50
C GLY A 317 -52.06 8.76 -29.52
N ASP A 318 -53.23 8.36 -29.81
CA ASP A 318 -53.87 7.10 -30.17
C ASP A 318 -53.13 6.24 -31.22
N GLY A 319 -53.29 4.89 -31.19
CA GLY A 319 -53.04 4.07 -32.38
C GLY A 319 -52.54 2.63 -32.20
N THR A 320 -53.40 1.71 -31.88
CA THR A 320 -53.61 0.32 -32.41
C THR A 320 -52.46 -0.45 -33.07
N GLY A 321 -52.29 -1.73 -32.68
CA GLY A 321 -52.02 -2.80 -33.65
C GLY A 321 -51.07 -3.94 -33.26
N ALA A 322 -51.65 -5.02 -32.78
CA ALA A 322 -51.47 -6.45 -33.13
C ALA A 322 -50.11 -7.15 -33.11
N ALA A 323 -50.00 -8.13 -32.26
CA ALA A 323 -49.80 -9.59 -32.47
C ALA A 323 -48.49 -10.15 -33.02
N GLY A 324 -47.94 -11.14 -32.28
CA GLY A 324 -47.43 -12.35 -32.90
C GLY A 324 -46.04 -12.84 -32.52
N GLY A 325 -45.98 -13.91 -31.76
CA GLY A 325 -45.10 -15.04 -32.07
C GLY A 325 -43.85 -15.27 -31.22
N SER A 326 -43.97 -16.09 -30.21
CA SER A 326 -42.90 -17.01 -29.77
C SER A 326 -42.88 -18.26 -30.66
N PRO A 327 -41.80 -19.08 -30.84
CA PRO A 327 -41.30 -19.93 -29.76
C PRO A 327 -39.79 -20.29 -29.77
N ALA A 328 -39.36 -20.75 -28.56
CA ALA A 328 -38.58 -21.96 -28.24
C ALA A 328 -37.20 -22.24 -28.87
N ALA A 329 -36.37 -22.59 -27.93
CA ALA A 329 -35.03 -23.24 -27.92
C ALA A 329 -34.93 -24.53 -28.79
N PRO A 330 -33.82 -25.17 -29.00
CA PRO A 330 -33.12 -25.86 -27.87
C PRO A 330 -31.71 -25.31 -27.48
#